data_2e48b503bcd93cfc6c9b1837c23d7c3c
#
_entry.id   2e48b503bcd93cfc6c9b1837c23d7c3c
#
_cell.length_a   1.000
_cell.length_b   1.000
_cell.length_c   1.000
_cell.angle_alpha   90.00
_cell.angle_beta   90.00
_cell.angle_gamma   90.00
#
_symmetry.space_group_name_H-M   'P 1'
#
loop_
_entity.id
_entity.type
_entity.pdbx_description
1 polymer ?
#
loop_
_entity_poly.entity_id
_entity_poly.type
_entity_poly.pdbx_seq_one_letter_code
_entity_poly.pdbx_strand_id
1 'polypeptide(L)'
;MGETWEDRLDMAVSLAELGIDSIPINALMPIPGTPLEHLQELSEEDILRTIAFFRYINPDANIRLAAGRALLTNDGEKAFQAGASATITGNMLTTVACATIRSDRQMLADLGRDVTPDYWKEA
;
A
#
# COMPACT_ATOMS: atom_id res chain seq x y z
N MET A 1 -1.55 -10.04 -10.24
CA MET A 1 -1.44 -11.49 -10.48
C MET A 1 -2.34 -11.95 -11.63
N GLY A 2 -2.48 -11.11 -12.65
CA GLY A 2 -3.32 -11.40 -13.82
C GLY A 2 -4.75 -10.85 -13.74
N GLU A 3 -5.10 -10.15 -12.66
CA GLU A 3 -6.38 -9.48 -12.54
C GLU A 3 -6.49 -8.30 -13.51
N THR A 4 -7.71 -8.04 -13.98
CA THR A 4 -8.05 -6.89 -14.82
C THR A 4 -8.44 -5.68 -13.96
N TRP A 5 -8.61 -4.51 -14.58
CA TRP A 5 -9.17 -3.33 -13.90
C TRP A 5 -10.61 -3.57 -13.43
N GLU A 6 -11.41 -4.33 -14.17
CA GLU A 6 -12.74 -4.76 -13.73
C GLU A 6 -12.70 -5.60 -12.47
N ASP A 7 -11.77 -6.57 -12.40
CA ASP A 7 -11.59 -7.40 -11.20
C ASP A 7 -11.25 -6.55 -9.97
N ARG A 8 -10.40 -5.53 -10.15
CA ARG A 8 -10.05 -4.60 -9.05
C ARG A 8 -11.25 -3.75 -8.63
N LEU A 9 -12.07 -3.30 -9.61
CA LEU A 9 -13.29 -2.56 -9.35
C LEU A 9 -14.27 -3.39 -8.53
N ASP A 10 -14.55 -4.60 -8.97
CA ASP A 10 -15.45 -5.53 -8.28
C ASP A 10 -14.98 -5.83 -6.85
N MET A 11 -13.68 -6.00 -6.68
CA MET A 11 -13.09 -6.19 -5.36
C MET A 11 -13.31 -4.97 -4.45
N ALA A 12 -13.03 -3.76 -4.96
CA ALA A 12 -13.18 -2.53 -4.19
C ALA A 12 -14.63 -2.30 -3.76
N VAL A 13 -15.58 -2.53 -4.66
CA VAL A 13 -17.02 -2.41 -4.38
C VAL A 13 -17.46 -3.45 -3.36
N SER A 14 -17.04 -4.70 -3.53
CA SER A 14 -17.38 -5.79 -2.60
C SER A 14 -16.87 -5.51 -1.18
N LEU A 15 -15.66 -4.96 -1.05
CA LEU A 15 -15.10 -4.58 0.24
C LEU A 15 -15.87 -3.43 0.88
N ALA A 16 -16.33 -2.46 0.07
CA ALA A 16 -17.16 -1.36 0.56
C ALA A 16 -18.53 -1.87 1.05
N GLU A 17 -19.15 -2.77 0.33
CA GLU A 17 -20.43 -3.40 0.72
C GLU A 17 -20.31 -4.20 2.03
N LEU A 18 -19.16 -4.85 2.25
CA LEU A 18 -18.86 -5.58 3.47
C LEU A 18 -18.47 -4.68 4.65
N GLY A 19 -18.24 -3.40 4.42
CA GLY A 19 -17.83 -2.46 5.46
C GLY A 19 -16.44 -2.75 6.04
N ILE A 20 -15.47 -3.12 5.18
CA ILE A 20 -14.12 -3.48 5.60
C ILE A 20 -13.35 -2.25 6.08
N ASP A 21 -12.73 -2.35 7.25
CA ASP A 21 -12.01 -1.24 7.90
C ASP A 21 -10.56 -1.08 7.43
N SER A 22 -9.93 -2.15 6.92
CA SER A 22 -8.52 -2.13 6.51
C SER A 22 -8.27 -2.98 5.29
N ILE A 23 -7.70 -2.38 4.26
CA ILE A 23 -7.44 -2.99 2.95
C ILE A 23 -5.94 -2.96 2.67
N PRO A 24 -5.24 -4.09 2.67
CA PRO A 24 -3.84 -4.14 2.26
C PRO A 24 -3.72 -4.12 0.74
N ILE A 25 -2.82 -3.30 0.22
CA ILE A 25 -2.43 -3.30 -1.18
C ILE A 25 -1.05 -3.93 -1.29
N ASN A 26 -0.97 -5.01 -2.07
CA ASN A 26 0.26 -5.73 -2.35
C ASN A 26 0.57 -5.64 -3.83
N ALA A 27 1.81 -5.28 -4.17
CA ALA A 27 2.32 -5.35 -5.53
C ALA A 27 3.29 -6.53 -5.62
N LEU A 28 2.97 -7.49 -6.50
CA LEU A 28 3.80 -8.67 -6.67
C LEU A 28 5.15 -8.27 -7.27
N MET A 29 6.22 -8.71 -6.63
CA MET A 29 7.57 -8.70 -7.17
C MET A 29 7.93 -10.14 -7.55
N PRO A 30 7.98 -10.49 -8.85
CA PRO A 30 8.29 -11.84 -9.28
C PRO A 30 9.63 -12.33 -8.76
N ILE A 31 9.66 -13.54 -8.20
CA ILE A 31 10.87 -14.14 -7.65
C ILE A 31 11.26 -15.33 -8.53
N PRO A 32 12.53 -15.43 -9.01
CA PRO A 32 13.00 -16.56 -9.77
C PRO A 32 12.76 -17.90 -9.05
N GLY A 33 12.35 -18.93 -9.79
CA GLY A 33 12.06 -20.26 -9.24
C GLY A 33 10.65 -20.41 -8.67
N THR A 34 9.81 -19.40 -8.75
CA THR A 34 8.41 -19.47 -8.33
C THR A 34 7.48 -19.59 -9.55
N PRO A 35 6.23 -20.10 -9.37
CA PRO A 35 5.28 -20.23 -10.49
C PRO A 35 4.95 -18.90 -11.19
N LEU A 36 5.15 -17.78 -10.53
CA LEU A 36 4.85 -16.44 -11.04
C LEU A 36 6.10 -15.65 -11.46
N GLU A 37 7.24 -16.32 -11.60
CA GLU A 37 8.51 -15.65 -11.93
C GLU A 37 8.52 -14.87 -13.25
N HIS A 38 7.64 -15.25 -14.20
CA HIS A 38 7.55 -14.62 -15.52
C HIS A 38 6.49 -13.52 -15.63
N LEU A 39 5.79 -13.21 -14.53
CA LEU A 39 4.85 -12.09 -14.52
C LEU A 39 5.59 -10.77 -14.61
N GLN A 40 5.04 -9.86 -15.41
CA GLN A 40 5.53 -8.50 -15.48
C GLN A 40 5.18 -7.75 -14.18
N GLU A 41 6.16 -7.04 -13.63
CA GLU A 41 5.93 -6.13 -12.50
C GLU A 41 4.94 -5.03 -12.87
N LEU A 42 4.13 -4.63 -11.90
CA LEU A 42 3.25 -3.49 -12.05
C LEU A 42 4.05 -2.19 -12.11
N SER A 43 3.61 -1.25 -12.95
CA SER A 43 4.18 0.10 -12.93
C SER A 43 3.75 0.85 -11.66
N GLU A 44 4.55 1.83 -11.25
CA GLU A 44 4.17 2.72 -10.13
C GLU A 44 2.82 3.39 -10.41
N GLU A 45 2.58 3.82 -11.63
CA GLU A 45 1.32 4.45 -12.03
C GLU A 45 0.11 3.54 -11.81
N ASP A 46 0.22 2.26 -12.17
CA ASP A 46 -0.88 1.30 -11.95
C ASP A 46 -1.15 1.06 -10.47
N ILE A 47 -0.10 1.02 -9.65
CA ILE A 47 -0.22 0.89 -8.20
C ILE A 47 -0.91 2.13 -7.61
N LEU A 48 -0.46 3.32 -8.00
CA LEU A 48 -1.03 4.59 -7.52
C LEU A 48 -2.50 4.75 -7.93
N ARG A 49 -2.84 4.41 -9.16
CA ARG A 49 -4.23 4.39 -9.65
C ARG A 49 -5.09 3.42 -8.86
N THR A 50 -4.57 2.24 -8.57
CA THR A 50 -5.28 1.25 -7.76
C THR A 50 -5.56 1.79 -6.35
N ILE A 51 -4.58 2.41 -5.71
CA ILE A 51 -4.74 3.02 -4.38
C ILE A 51 -5.79 4.13 -4.40
N ALA A 52 -5.69 5.06 -5.34
CA ALA A 52 -6.64 6.16 -5.47
C ALA A 52 -8.08 5.67 -5.69
N PHE A 53 -8.22 4.67 -6.51
CA PHE A 53 -9.48 4.03 -6.85
C PHE A 53 -10.11 3.30 -5.64
N PHE A 54 -9.32 2.52 -4.90
CA PHE A 54 -9.78 1.89 -3.66
C PHE A 54 -10.16 2.93 -2.60
N ARG A 55 -9.40 4.03 -2.50
CA ARG A 55 -9.72 5.14 -1.59
C ARG A 55 -11.05 5.81 -1.96
N TYR A 56 -11.27 6.05 -3.25
CA TYR A 56 -12.51 6.69 -3.71
C TYR A 56 -13.75 5.86 -3.36
N ILE A 57 -13.66 4.54 -3.53
CA ILE A 57 -14.78 3.62 -3.26
C ILE A 57 -14.92 3.33 -1.76
N ASN A 58 -13.81 3.32 -1.01
CA ASN A 58 -13.77 3.03 0.43
C ASN A 58 -13.19 4.23 1.19
N PRO A 59 -13.96 5.34 1.34
CA PRO A 59 -13.42 6.60 1.87
C PRO A 59 -12.96 6.51 3.33
N ASP A 60 -13.56 5.64 4.13
CA ASP A 60 -13.30 5.53 5.58
C ASP A 60 -12.33 4.39 5.93
N ALA A 61 -12.01 3.50 4.99
CA ALA A 61 -11.11 2.39 5.24
C ALA A 61 -9.66 2.82 5.35
N ASN A 62 -8.86 2.09 6.13
CA ASN A 62 -7.42 2.21 6.08
C ASN A 62 -6.87 1.45 4.87
N ILE A 63 -6.26 2.16 3.94
CA ILE A 63 -5.57 1.58 2.81
C ILE A 63 -4.09 1.49 3.17
N ARG A 64 -3.63 0.25 3.32
CA ARG A 64 -2.31 -0.06 3.85
C ARG A 64 -1.36 -0.53 2.76
N LEU A 65 -0.22 0.11 2.64
CA LEU A 65 0.87 -0.38 1.80
C LEU A 65 1.51 -1.59 2.48
N ALA A 66 1.53 -2.71 1.78
CA ALA A 66 2.12 -3.94 2.27
C ALA A 66 3.30 -4.36 1.37
N ALA A 67 3.27 -5.53 0.74
CA ALA A 67 4.37 -5.97 -0.10
C ALA A 67 4.50 -5.14 -1.39
N GLY A 68 5.74 -5.03 -1.89
CA GLY A 68 6.03 -4.37 -3.17
C GLY A 68 6.29 -2.87 -3.09
N ARG A 69 6.50 -2.30 -1.92
CA ARG A 69 6.83 -0.88 -1.76
C ARG A 69 8.09 -0.46 -2.52
N ALA A 70 9.04 -1.37 -2.75
CA ALA A 70 10.25 -1.10 -3.52
C ALA A 70 9.97 -0.73 -4.99
N LEU A 71 8.77 -1.03 -5.51
CA LEU A 71 8.32 -0.60 -6.83
C LEU A 71 7.86 0.87 -6.86
N LEU A 72 7.76 1.51 -5.71
CA LEU A 72 7.29 2.89 -5.57
C LEU A 72 8.46 3.83 -5.30
N THR A 73 8.41 5.02 -5.90
CA THR A 73 9.39 6.09 -5.68
C THR A 73 9.32 6.54 -4.21
N ASN A 74 10.48 6.73 -3.57
CA ASN A 74 10.59 7.16 -2.17
C ASN A 74 9.75 6.30 -1.21
N ASP A 75 9.77 4.97 -1.41
CA ASP A 75 9.08 3.99 -0.55
C ASP A 75 7.57 4.24 -0.40
N GLY A 76 6.95 4.89 -1.38
CA GLY A 76 5.52 5.09 -1.43
C GLY A 76 5.04 6.49 -1.05
N GLU A 77 5.89 7.51 -1.10
CA GLU A 77 5.50 8.90 -0.83
C GLU A 77 4.25 9.31 -1.64
N LYS A 78 4.25 9.06 -2.95
CA LYS A 78 3.11 9.35 -3.82
C LYS A 78 1.87 8.51 -3.49
N ALA A 79 2.05 7.32 -2.95
CA ALA A 79 0.94 6.46 -2.55
C ALA A 79 0.15 7.08 -1.39
N PHE A 80 0.82 7.72 -0.43
CA PHE A 80 0.15 8.46 0.63
C PHE A 80 -0.58 9.70 0.11
N GLN A 81 -0.08 10.33 -0.93
CA GLN A 81 -0.78 11.41 -1.62
C GLN A 81 -2.00 10.90 -2.41
N ALA A 82 -1.92 9.68 -2.96
CA ALA A 82 -3.00 9.06 -3.71
C ALA A 82 -4.13 8.51 -2.82
N GLY A 83 -3.90 8.31 -1.53
CA GLY A 83 -4.96 7.88 -0.61
C GLY A 83 -4.58 6.76 0.36
N ALA A 84 -3.36 6.27 0.35
CA ALA A 84 -2.90 5.35 1.38
C ALA A 84 -2.86 6.04 2.76
N SER A 85 -3.20 5.31 3.82
CA SER A 85 -3.26 5.85 5.19
C SER A 85 -2.42 5.06 6.19
N ALA A 86 -1.87 3.92 5.80
CA ALA A 86 -1.04 3.07 6.64
C ALA A 86 0.03 2.35 5.82
N THR A 87 1.05 1.84 6.48
CA THR A 87 2.09 1.03 5.86
C THR A 87 2.67 0.03 6.84
N ILE A 88 3.21 -1.05 6.29
CA ILE A 88 4.07 -1.97 7.02
C ILE A 88 5.50 -1.49 6.85
N THR A 89 6.25 -1.40 7.94
CA THR A 89 7.64 -0.94 7.94
C THR A 89 8.56 -1.95 8.65
N GLY A 90 9.84 -1.91 8.30
CA GLY A 90 10.88 -2.78 8.86
C GLY A 90 11.29 -3.92 7.93
N ASN A 91 12.49 -4.45 8.15
CA ASN A 91 13.11 -5.44 7.26
C ASN A 91 12.67 -6.90 7.52
N MET A 92 11.96 -7.16 8.58
CA MET A 92 11.69 -8.54 9.03
C MET A 92 10.50 -9.21 8.35
N LEU A 93 9.68 -8.46 7.63
CA LEU A 93 8.40 -8.95 7.09
C LEU A 93 8.40 -9.11 5.58
N THR A 94 9.49 -8.82 4.90
CA THR A 94 9.58 -8.86 3.43
C THR A 94 10.86 -9.55 2.97
N THR A 95 10.79 -10.17 1.80
CA THR A 95 11.94 -10.78 1.14
C THR A 95 12.88 -9.76 0.47
N VAL A 96 12.49 -8.50 0.45
CA VAL A 96 13.22 -7.39 -0.17
C VAL A 96 13.48 -6.34 0.89
N ALA A 97 14.63 -5.66 0.80
CA ALA A 97 14.97 -4.56 1.69
C ALA A 97 13.88 -3.47 1.67
N CYS A 98 13.38 -3.12 2.83
CA CYS A 98 12.38 -2.10 3.03
C CYS A 98 12.93 -0.86 3.72
N ALA A 99 12.17 0.22 3.66
CA ALA A 99 12.44 1.43 4.41
C ALA A 99 12.53 1.14 5.92
N THR A 100 13.36 1.90 6.61
CA THR A 100 13.43 1.83 8.07
C THR A 100 12.25 2.57 8.71
N ILE A 101 11.91 2.22 9.94
CA ILE A 101 10.89 2.94 10.71
C ILE A 101 11.21 4.44 10.78
N ARG A 102 12.49 4.79 10.92
CA ARG A 102 12.93 6.19 10.99
C ARG A 102 12.67 6.94 9.67
N SER A 103 13.03 6.33 8.54
CA SER A 103 12.83 6.95 7.22
C SER A 103 11.34 7.08 6.89
N ASP A 104 10.53 6.10 7.23
CA ASP A 104 9.08 6.16 7.03
C ASP A 104 8.43 7.26 7.87
N ARG A 105 8.80 7.37 9.15
CA ARG A 105 8.29 8.45 10.01
C ARG A 105 8.67 9.82 9.49
N GLN A 106 9.91 9.99 9.00
CA GLN A 106 10.36 11.25 8.43
C GLN A 106 9.56 11.59 7.16
N MET A 107 9.40 10.64 6.26
CA MET A 107 8.63 10.83 5.02
C MET A 107 7.18 11.23 5.31
N LEU A 108 6.51 10.55 6.24
CA LEU A 108 5.13 10.85 6.63
C LEU A 108 5.01 12.23 7.31
N ALA A 109 5.97 12.60 8.15
CA ALA A 109 6.01 13.93 8.77
C ALA A 109 6.18 15.02 7.72
N ASP A 110 7.04 14.82 6.72
CA ASP A 110 7.26 15.76 5.61
C ASP A 110 5.99 15.93 4.76
N LEU A 111 5.14 14.91 4.69
CA LEU A 111 3.81 14.98 4.05
C LEU A 111 2.73 15.59 4.96
N GLY A 112 3.09 16.05 6.15
CA GLY A 112 2.14 16.63 7.11
C GLY A 112 1.26 15.60 7.82
N ARG A 113 1.65 14.34 7.84
CA ARG A 113 0.93 13.26 8.54
C ARG A 113 1.37 13.18 10.00
N ASP A 114 0.40 12.98 10.89
CA ASP A 114 0.69 12.74 12.29
C ASP A 114 1.19 11.30 12.48
N VAL A 115 2.41 11.16 12.94
CA VAL A 115 3.07 9.86 13.18
C VAL A 115 3.16 9.51 14.66
N THR A 116 2.47 10.26 15.51
CA THR A 116 2.42 9.99 16.94
C THR A 116 1.50 8.80 17.21
N PRO A 117 1.95 7.76 17.92
CA PRO A 117 1.09 6.65 18.28
C PRO A 117 -0.13 7.10 19.09
N ASP A 118 -1.31 6.55 18.78
CA ASP A 118 -2.56 6.96 19.41
C ASP A 118 -2.55 6.79 20.94
N TYR A 119 -1.92 5.72 21.44
CA TYR A 119 -1.78 5.48 22.88
C TYR A 119 -0.94 6.52 23.64
N TRP A 120 -0.19 7.36 22.92
CA TRP A 120 0.53 8.49 23.52
C TRP A 120 -0.28 9.78 23.54
N LYS A 121 -1.35 9.85 22.77
CA LYS A 121 -2.23 11.02 22.71
C LYS A 121 -3.18 11.11 23.91
N GLU A 122 -3.42 9.97 24.57
CA GLU A 122 -4.30 9.89 25.74
C GLU A 122 -3.55 10.09 27.09
N ALA A 123 -2.26 10.26 27.04
CA ALA A 123 -1.43 10.40 28.24
C ALA A 123 -1.29 11.87 28.72
#